data_e8ff1b80ac390aa60a4616b9c390465f
#
_entry.id   e8ff1b80ac390aa60a4616b9c390465f
#
_cell.length_a   1.000
_cell.length_b   1.000
_cell.length_c   1.000
_cell.angle_alpha   90.00
_cell.angle_beta   90.00
_cell.angle_gamma   90.00
#
_symmetry.space_group_name_H-M   'P 1'
#
loop_
_entity.id
_entity.type
_entity.pdbx_description
1 polymer ?
#
loop_
_entity_poly.entity_id
_entity_poly.type
_entity_poly.pdbx_seq_one_letter_code
_entity_poly.pdbx_strand_id
1 'polypeptide(L)'
;MGKPTDLVQGTLDLLILKTLALEPMHGWGIAQRIRQVSKEVLQVNQGALYPALHRLEQSGWIRAKWGESDHNRRAKFYSLTPAGRKYLEQEQAHWQRLSAAIGLVLETS
;
A
#
# COMPACT_ATOMS: atom_id res chain seq x y z
N MET A 1 -12.89 7.90 -19.25
CA MET A 1 -12.79 7.30 -17.93
C MET A 1 -12.61 8.34 -16.86
N GLY A 2 -12.87 7.98 -15.68
CA GLY A 2 -12.81 8.91 -14.58
C GLY A 2 -11.40 9.33 -14.20
N LYS A 3 -11.34 10.31 -13.34
CA LYS A 3 -10.08 10.78 -12.79
C LYS A 3 -9.48 9.71 -11.89
N PRO A 4 -8.15 9.69 -11.74
CA PRO A 4 -7.54 8.84 -10.72
C PRO A 4 -8.11 9.17 -9.35
N THR A 5 -8.29 8.15 -8.54
CA THR A 5 -8.91 8.28 -7.24
C THR A 5 -7.86 8.45 -6.14
N ASP A 6 -8.05 9.45 -5.30
CA ASP A 6 -7.23 9.60 -4.09
C ASP A 6 -7.61 8.52 -3.10
N LEU A 7 -6.61 7.95 -2.47
CA LEU A 7 -6.81 6.84 -1.55
C LEU A 7 -7.03 7.34 -0.13
N VAL A 8 -8.05 6.79 0.54
CA VAL A 8 -8.23 7.02 1.96
C VAL A 8 -7.16 6.26 2.73
N GLN A 9 -6.88 6.73 3.94
CA GLN A 9 -5.73 6.25 4.72
C GLN A 9 -5.69 4.73 4.88
N GLY A 10 -6.78 4.11 5.29
CA GLY A 10 -6.80 2.67 5.54
C GLY A 10 -6.57 1.86 4.27
N THR A 11 -7.10 2.32 3.15
CA THR A 11 -6.92 1.65 1.87
C THR A 11 -5.47 1.76 1.41
N LEU A 12 -4.86 2.94 1.58
CA LEU A 12 -3.45 3.12 1.22
C LEU A 12 -2.55 2.19 2.03
N ASP A 13 -2.79 2.08 3.34
CA ASP A 13 -2.00 1.20 4.19
C ASP A 13 -2.05 -0.25 3.70
N LEU A 14 -3.23 -0.72 3.34
CA LEU A 14 -3.41 -2.08 2.80
C LEU A 14 -2.61 -2.28 1.52
N LEU A 15 -2.64 -1.30 0.62
CA LEU A 15 -1.94 -1.41 -0.66
C LEU A 15 -0.43 -1.37 -0.49
N ILE A 16 0.08 -0.57 0.45
CA ILE A 16 1.50 -0.54 0.76
C ILE A 16 1.95 -1.91 1.27
N LEU A 17 1.21 -2.47 2.22
CA LEU A 17 1.56 -3.77 2.78
C LEU A 17 1.56 -4.86 1.73
N LYS A 18 0.56 -4.87 0.85
CA LYS A 18 0.48 -5.87 -0.22
C LYS A 18 1.63 -5.73 -1.20
N THR A 19 1.99 -4.51 -1.55
CA THR A 19 3.11 -4.27 -2.45
C THR A 19 4.41 -4.80 -1.84
N LEU A 20 4.64 -4.55 -0.56
CA LEU A 20 5.85 -5.00 0.12
C LEU A 20 5.86 -6.50 0.38
N ALA A 21 4.70 -7.16 0.33
CA ALA A 21 4.65 -8.62 0.47
C ALA A 21 5.36 -9.32 -0.68
N LEU A 22 5.51 -8.64 -1.82
CA LEU A 22 6.16 -9.21 -2.99
C LEU A 22 7.67 -9.06 -2.91
N GLU A 23 8.15 -7.86 -2.56
CA GLU A 23 9.58 -7.61 -2.41
C GLU A 23 9.79 -6.26 -1.71
N PRO A 24 10.97 -6.05 -1.10
CA PRO A 24 11.28 -4.76 -0.52
C PRO A 24 11.36 -3.66 -1.58
N MET A 25 10.93 -2.45 -1.22
CA MET A 25 10.94 -1.30 -2.14
C MET A 25 11.13 -0.01 -1.38
N HIS A 26 11.69 0.99 -2.07
CA HIS A 26 11.67 2.36 -1.55
C HIS A 26 10.32 3.01 -1.85
N GLY A 27 10.05 4.16 -1.22
CA GLY A 27 8.74 4.79 -1.29
C GLY A 27 8.26 5.08 -2.70
N TRP A 28 9.15 5.64 -3.53
CA TRP A 28 8.79 5.94 -4.92
C TRP A 28 8.39 4.67 -5.69
N GLY A 29 9.13 3.59 -5.46
CA GLY A 29 8.82 2.31 -6.11
C GLY A 29 7.47 1.76 -5.69
N ILE A 30 7.12 1.91 -4.41
CA ILE A 30 5.81 1.49 -3.91
C ILE A 30 4.70 2.25 -4.63
N ALA A 31 4.83 3.57 -4.70
CA ALA A 31 3.81 4.41 -5.36
C ALA A 31 3.66 4.04 -6.84
N GLN A 32 4.78 3.84 -7.52
CA GLN A 32 4.73 3.46 -8.92
C GLN A 32 4.09 2.10 -9.14
N ARG A 33 4.42 1.12 -8.29
CA ARG A 33 3.87 -0.21 -8.44
C ARG A 33 2.35 -0.21 -8.25
N ILE A 34 1.86 0.52 -7.26
CA ILE A 34 0.42 0.64 -7.03
C ILE A 34 -0.25 1.25 -8.26
N ARG A 35 0.34 2.30 -8.80
CA ARG A 35 -0.19 2.96 -9.99
C ARG A 35 -0.24 2.01 -11.19
N GLN A 36 0.86 1.30 -11.44
CA GLN A 36 0.96 0.38 -12.56
C GLN A 36 -0.03 -0.78 -12.45
N VAL A 37 -0.07 -1.42 -11.30
CA VAL A 37 -0.91 -2.60 -11.10
C VAL A 37 -2.39 -2.24 -11.20
N SER A 38 -2.76 -1.05 -10.75
CA SER A 38 -4.15 -0.59 -10.84
C SER A 38 -4.49 0.03 -12.19
N LYS A 39 -3.61 -0.09 -13.18
CA LYS A 39 -3.80 0.48 -14.51
C LYS A 39 -4.09 1.97 -14.44
N GLU A 40 -3.34 2.65 -13.58
CA GLU A 40 -3.37 4.09 -13.38
C GLU A 40 -4.66 4.63 -12.72
N VAL A 41 -5.52 3.73 -12.26
CA VAL A 41 -6.73 4.17 -11.56
C VAL A 41 -6.38 4.75 -10.19
N LEU A 42 -5.45 4.10 -9.48
CA LEU A 42 -5.07 4.55 -8.14
C LEU A 42 -3.77 5.34 -8.21
N GLN A 43 -3.80 6.54 -7.67
CA GLN A 43 -2.61 7.37 -7.57
C GLN A 43 -2.28 7.62 -6.12
N VAL A 44 -0.99 7.49 -5.79
CA VAL A 44 -0.53 7.66 -4.43
C VAL A 44 0.13 9.03 -4.32
N ASN A 45 -0.48 9.88 -3.55
CA ASN A 45 0.02 11.22 -3.26
C ASN A 45 1.18 11.09 -2.29
N GLN A 46 2.31 11.73 -2.58
CA GLN A 46 3.50 11.68 -1.71
C GLN A 46 3.22 12.26 -0.33
N GLY A 47 2.34 13.24 -0.26
CA GLY A 47 1.94 13.80 1.02
C GLY A 47 1.22 12.81 1.92
N ALA A 48 0.61 11.77 1.35
CA ALA A 48 -0.04 10.70 2.11
C ALA A 48 0.88 9.48 2.27
N LEU A 49 1.75 9.25 1.30
CA LEU A 49 2.59 8.05 1.29
C LEU A 49 3.57 8.01 2.47
N TYR A 50 4.36 9.06 2.64
CA TYR A 50 5.42 9.02 3.65
C TYR A 50 4.87 9.01 5.08
N PRO A 51 3.82 9.76 5.41
CA PRO A 51 3.18 9.58 6.72
C PRO A 51 2.64 8.16 6.93
N ALA A 52 2.10 7.52 5.87
CA ALA A 52 1.62 6.14 5.97
C ALA A 52 2.77 5.18 6.27
N LEU A 53 3.88 5.33 5.56
CA LEU A 53 5.06 4.51 5.80
C LEU A 53 5.55 4.66 7.23
N HIS A 54 5.57 5.89 7.72
CA HIS A 54 6.00 6.16 9.08
C HIS A 54 5.09 5.47 10.11
N ARG A 55 3.77 5.56 9.92
CA ARG A 55 2.82 4.88 10.82
C ARG A 55 3.00 3.37 10.80
N LEU A 56 3.16 2.80 9.62
CA LEU A 56 3.31 1.35 9.49
C LEU A 56 4.61 0.87 10.12
N GLU A 57 5.67 1.66 9.98
CA GLU A 57 6.95 1.35 10.61
C GLU A 57 6.83 1.41 12.13
N GLN A 58 6.17 2.43 12.67
CA GLN A 58 5.96 2.55 14.10
C GLN A 58 5.11 1.42 14.67
N SER A 59 4.17 0.92 13.88
CA SER A 59 3.33 -0.21 14.30
C SER A 59 4.07 -1.55 14.24
N GLY A 60 5.26 -1.58 13.64
CA GLY A 60 6.00 -2.81 13.50
C GLY A 60 5.56 -3.68 12.33
N TRP A 61 4.71 -3.16 11.44
CA TRP A 61 4.25 -3.91 10.27
C TRP A 61 5.28 -3.93 9.14
N ILE A 62 6.11 -2.90 9.07
CA ILE A 62 7.20 -2.82 8.09
C ILE A 62 8.46 -2.35 8.81
N ARG A 63 9.61 -2.61 8.19
CA ARG A 63 10.90 -2.12 8.68
C ARG A 63 11.62 -1.45 7.52
N ALA A 64 12.53 -0.55 7.86
CA ALA A 64 13.27 0.22 6.87
C ALA A 64 14.74 -0.09 6.96
N LYS A 65 15.41 -0.08 5.81
CA LYS A 65 16.86 -0.27 5.73
C LYS A 65 17.37 0.62 4.60
N TRP A 66 18.49 1.31 4.86
CA TRP A 66 19.12 2.12 3.84
C TRP A 66 19.82 1.24 2.82
N GLY A 67 19.71 1.61 1.55
CA GLY A 67 20.36 0.91 0.45
C GLY A 67 20.55 1.84 -0.72
N GLU A 68 21.00 1.30 -1.85
CA GLU A 68 21.18 2.07 -3.06
C GLU A 68 20.04 1.77 -4.04
N SER A 69 19.48 2.83 -4.60
CA SER A 69 18.47 2.70 -5.66
C SER A 69 19.15 2.46 -7.00
N ASP A 70 18.34 2.24 -8.05
CA ASP A 70 18.83 2.03 -9.41
C ASP A 70 19.65 3.19 -9.94
N HIS A 71 19.52 4.35 -9.34
CA HIS A 71 20.26 5.55 -9.77
C HIS A 71 21.44 5.84 -8.88
N ASN A 72 21.94 4.84 -8.17
CA ASN A 72 23.06 4.99 -7.23
C ASN A 72 22.82 6.04 -6.17
N ARG A 73 21.56 6.26 -5.83
CA ARG A 73 21.20 7.18 -4.76
C ARG A 73 20.84 6.39 -3.52
N ARG A 74 21.25 6.94 -2.39
CA ARG A 74 20.89 6.34 -1.12
C ARG A 74 19.39 6.47 -0.92
N ALA A 75 18.74 5.37 -0.62
CA ALA A 75 17.29 5.33 -0.43
C ALA A 75 16.93 4.41 0.71
N LYS A 76 15.80 4.72 1.34
CA LYS A 76 15.26 3.91 2.42
C LYS A 76 14.36 2.85 1.82
N PHE A 77 14.74 1.58 1.98
CA PHE A 77 13.96 0.45 1.48
C PHE A 77 13.12 -0.11 2.61
N TYR A 78 11.87 -0.37 2.31
CA TYR A 78 10.92 -0.92 3.27
C TYR A 78 10.66 -2.37 2.96
N SER A 79 10.44 -3.18 4.00
CA SER A 79 10.09 -4.58 3.83
C SER A 79 9.04 -4.96 4.86
N LEU A 80 8.24 -5.95 4.50
CA LEU A 80 7.18 -6.44 5.37
C LEU A 80 7.79 -7.29 6.48
N THR A 81 7.35 -7.05 7.73
CA THR A 81 7.76 -7.89 8.85
C THR A 81 6.82 -9.11 8.94
N PRO A 82 7.21 -10.16 9.69
CA PRO A 82 6.28 -11.27 9.94
C PRO A 82 4.96 -10.81 10.55
N ALA A 83 5.02 -9.85 11.49
CA ALA A 83 3.81 -9.28 12.07
C ALA A 83 2.99 -8.53 11.02
N GLY A 84 3.66 -7.80 10.13
CA GLY A 84 2.99 -7.09 9.05
C GLY A 84 2.32 -8.03 8.07
N ARG A 85 2.93 -9.19 7.79
CA ARG A 85 2.33 -10.19 6.92
C ARG A 85 1.03 -10.71 7.51
N LYS A 86 1.04 -10.99 8.80
CA LYS A 86 -0.17 -11.45 9.49
C LYS A 86 -1.26 -10.39 9.48
N TYR A 87 -0.86 -9.15 9.75
CA TYR A 87 -1.79 -8.02 9.71
C TYR A 87 -2.38 -7.83 8.32
N LEU A 88 -1.56 -7.95 7.28
CA LEU A 88 -2.01 -7.85 5.90
C LEU A 88 -3.09 -8.89 5.60
N GLU A 89 -2.87 -10.14 6.02
CA GLU A 89 -3.85 -11.19 5.78
C GLU A 89 -5.20 -10.86 6.41
N GLN A 90 -5.20 -10.35 7.63
CA GLN A 90 -6.42 -9.96 8.31
C GLN A 90 -7.12 -8.80 7.61
N GLU A 91 -6.36 -7.79 7.22
CA GLU A 91 -6.92 -6.62 6.57
C GLU A 91 -7.43 -6.93 5.17
N GLN A 92 -6.74 -7.80 4.45
CA GLN A 92 -7.19 -8.21 3.13
C GLN A 92 -8.52 -8.97 3.22
N ALA A 93 -8.66 -9.86 4.19
CA ALA A 93 -9.90 -10.59 4.39
C ALA A 93 -11.05 -9.65 4.77
N HIS A 94 -10.76 -8.66 5.62
CA HIS A 94 -11.74 -7.66 6.01
C HIS A 94 -12.20 -6.85 4.80
N TRP A 95 -11.25 -6.41 3.98
CA TRP A 95 -11.56 -5.65 2.77
C TRP A 95 -12.44 -6.45 1.81
N GLN A 96 -12.13 -7.73 1.63
CA GLN A 96 -12.91 -8.58 0.72
C GLN A 96 -14.35 -8.71 1.20
N ARG A 97 -14.58 -8.88 2.51
CA ARG A 97 -15.93 -8.93 3.05
C ARG A 97 -16.66 -7.61 2.89
N LEU A 98 -15.96 -6.52 3.18
CA LEU A 98 -16.55 -5.18 3.09
C LEU A 98 -16.95 -4.84 1.66
N SER A 99 -16.05 -5.08 0.71
CA SER A 99 -16.33 -4.75 -0.70
C SER A 99 -17.46 -5.62 -1.25
N ALA A 100 -17.52 -6.89 -0.85
CA ALA A 100 -18.60 -7.75 -1.27
C ALA A 100 -19.94 -7.27 -0.72
N ALA A 101 -19.97 -6.88 0.56
CA ALA A 101 -21.20 -6.36 1.18
C ALA A 101 -21.66 -5.06 0.53
N ILE A 102 -20.71 -4.17 0.23
CA ILE A 102 -21.03 -2.92 -0.45
C ILE A 102 -21.61 -3.23 -1.84
N GLY A 103 -21.01 -4.19 -2.55
CA GLY A 103 -21.52 -4.60 -3.85
C GLY A 103 -22.96 -5.08 -3.79
N LEU A 104 -23.29 -5.85 -2.76
CA LEU A 104 -24.68 -6.33 -2.60
C LEU A 104 -25.65 -5.16 -2.43
N VAL A 105 -25.26 -4.17 -1.63
CA VAL A 105 -26.10 -2.99 -1.45
C VAL A 105 -26.26 -2.22 -2.74
N LEU A 106 -25.18 -2.06 -3.49
CA LEU A 106 -25.24 -1.30 -4.75
C LEU A 106 -26.05 -2.01 -5.82
N GLU A 107 -26.20 -3.34 -5.73
CA GLU A 107 -26.98 -4.09 -6.70
C GLU A 107 -28.47 -4.11 -6.42
N THR A 108 -28.90 -3.61 -5.25
CA THR A 108 -30.34 -3.59 -4.96
C THR A 108 -31.05 -2.59 -5.85
N SER A 109 -32.27 -2.94 -6.22
CA SER A 109 -33.11 -2.09 -7.07
C SER A 109 -33.75 -0.97 -6.30
#